data_b23e6b4c95697bb9dc1900e42aefa510
#
_entry.id   b23e6b4c95697bb9dc1900e42aefa510
#
_cell.length_a   1.000
_cell.length_b   1.000
_cell.length_c   1.000
_cell.angle_alpha   90.00
_cell.angle_beta   90.00
_cell.angle_gamma   90.00
#
_symmetry.space_group_name_H-M   'P 1'
#
loop_
_entity.id
_entity.type
_entity.pdbx_description
1 polymer ?
#
loop_
_entity_poly.entity_id
_entity_poly.type
_entity_poly.pdbx_seq_one_letter_code
_entity_poly.pdbx_strand_id
1 'polypeptide(L)'
;TGGHAYGFTYSGPIGAILAPGLLGLPEAMPLPYASSLCGACADVCPVRIPIPELLVHWRERAVEAGLAPLAEGLALRAFARAAERRALFDLAGAILRRAPWRRTGRALPVLGGWIQEREAPEPSPRSFHAMWREGIE
;
A
#
# COMPACT_ATOMS: atom_id res chain seq x y z
N THR A 1 11.51 2.80 -12.05
CA THR A 1 12.59 2.88 -11.03
C THR A 1 13.75 2.02 -11.48
N GLY A 2 14.93 2.63 -11.65
CA GLY A 2 16.13 1.91 -12.09
C GLY A 2 16.68 1.02 -10.98
N GLY A 3 17.25 -0.14 -11.35
CA GLY A 3 17.83 -1.09 -10.40
C GLY A 3 18.89 -0.49 -9.48
N HIS A 4 19.64 0.49 -9.96
CA HIS A 4 20.66 1.20 -9.17
C HIS A 4 20.08 1.98 -7.98
N ALA A 5 18.86 2.50 -8.07
CA ALA A 5 18.21 3.21 -6.95
C ALA A 5 17.92 2.30 -5.75
N TYR A 6 17.81 0.99 -5.98
CA TYR A 6 17.57 -0.02 -4.94
C TYR A 6 18.80 -0.92 -4.71
N GLY A 7 19.94 -0.62 -5.34
CA GLY A 7 21.18 -1.40 -5.18
C GLY A 7 21.16 -2.77 -5.87
N PHE A 8 20.24 -3.03 -6.80
CA PHE A 8 20.10 -4.33 -7.46
C PHE A 8 20.48 -4.29 -8.94
N THR A 9 21.09 -5.36 -9.43
CA THR A 9 21.58 -5.48 -10.81
C THR A 9 20.44 -5.53 -11.82
N TYR A 10 19.37 -6.27 -11.50
CA TYR A 10 18.22 -6.44 -12.39
C TYR A 10 17.17 -5.36 -12.11
N SER A 11 16.82 -4.60 -13.15
CA SER A 11 15.83 -3.52 -13.07
C SER A 11 14.42 -4.00 -13.42
N GLY A 12 13.42 -3.22 -12.99
CA GLY A 12 12.02 -3.41 -13.36
C GLY A 12 11.34 -4.60 -12.68
N PRO A 13 10.14 -4.97 -13.15
CA PRO A 13 9.32 -6.00 -12.51
C PRO A 13 9.97 -7.39 -12.53
N ILE A 14 10.72 -7.73 -13.57
CA ILE A 14 11.49 -8.98 -13.64
C ILE A 14 12.53 -9.03 -12.54
N GLY A 15 13.28 -7.96 -12.32
CA GLY A 15 14.26 -7.89 -11.23
C GLY A 15 13.61 -8.06 -9.86
N ALA A 16 12.42 -7.48 -9.68
CA ALA A 16 11.68 -7.61 -8.42
C ALA A 16 11.21 -9.04 -8.11
N ILE A 17 11.04 -9.88 -9.14
CA ILE A 17 10.72 -11.30 -8.98
C ILE A 17 11.97 -12.14 -8.77
N LEU A 18 13.04 -11.87 -9.52
CA LEU A 18 14.24 -12.69 -9.50
C LEU A 18 15.10 -12.44 -8.26
N ALA A 19 15.21 -11.19 -7.82
CA ALA A 19 16.09 -10.82 -6.72
C ALA A 19 15.80 -11.57 -5.40
N PRO A 20 14.53 -11.78 -4.96
CA PRO A 20 14.25 -12.58 -3.77
C PRO A 20 14.75 -14.03 -3.86
N GLY A 21 14.70 -14.60 -5.07
CA GLY A 21 15.20 -15.97 -5.31
C GLY A 21 16.72 -16.08 -5.36
N LEU A 22 17.41 -15.02 -5.80
CA LEU A 22 18.86 -15.01 -5.98
C LEU A 22 19.62 -14.56 -4.73
N LEU A 23 19.10 -13.55 -4.03
CA LEU A 23 19.78 -12.89 -2.90
C LEU A 23 19.17 -13.26 -1.55
N GLY A 24 18.01 -13.88 -1.57
CA GLY A 24 17.20 -14.11 -0.38
C GLY A 24 16.17 -13.00 -0.14
N LEU A 25 15.05 -13.41 0.46
CA LEU A 25 13.92 -12.54 0.68
C LEU A 25 14.20 -11.34 1.60
N PRO A 26 14.95 -11.48 2.72
CA PRO A 26 15.25 -10.35 3.60
C PRO A 26 16.01 -9.23 2.89
N GLU A 27 16.98 -9.59 2.05
CA GLU A 27 17.84 -8.65 1.32
C GLU A 27 17.06 -7.93 0.21
N ALA A 28 16.19 -8.65 -0.50
CA ALA A 28 15.44 -8.15 -1.63
C ALA A 28 14.06 -7.59 -1.27
N MET A 29 13.73 -7.51 0.01
CA MET A 29 12.40 -7.17 0.55
C MET A 29 11.75 -5.89 -0.03
N PRO A 30 12.47 -4.78 -0.30
CA PRO A 30 11.87 -3.57 -0.87
C PRO A 30 11.33 -3.76 -2.29
N LEU A 31 11.90 -4.68 -3.08
CA LEU A 31 11.62 -4.78 -4.52
C LEU A 31 10.19 -5.25 -4.84
N PRO A 32 9.64 -6.33 -4.23
CA PRO A 32 8.26 -6.73 -4.48
C PRO A 32 7.25 -5.64 -4.14
N TYR A 33 7.56 -4.76 -3.17
CA TYR A 33 6.68 -3.65 -2.77
C TYR A 33 6.83 -2.40 -3.63
N ALA A 34 7.91 -2.28 -4.42
CA ALA A 34 8.13 -1.16 -5.32
C ALA A 34 7.21 -1.15 -6.55
N SER A 35 6.43 -2.20 -6.78
CA SER A 35 5.48 -2.31 -7.89
C SER A 35 4.07 -1.87 -7.50
N SER A 36 3.40 -1.15 -8.41
CA SER A 36 1.99 -0.77 -8.28
C SER A 36 1.00 -1.89 -8.61
N LEU A 37 1.47 -3.04 -9.11
CA LEU A 37 0.64 -4.17 -9.55
C LEU A 37 -0.37 -3.81 -10.67
N CYS A 38 -0.07 -2.80 -11.50
CA CYS A 38 -0.98 -2.34 -12.55
C CYS A 38 -1.21 -3.35 -13.70
N GLY A 39 -0.45 -4.46 -13.76
CA GLY A 39 -0.61 -5.52 -14.77
C GLY A 39 0.14 -5.29 -16.09
N ALA A 40 0.51 -4.06 -16.43
CA ALA A 40 1.13 -3.74 -17.72
C ALA A 40 2.36 -4.59 -18.08
N CYS A 41 3.13 -5.04 -17.08
CA CYS A 41 4.28 -5.91 -17.29
C CYS A 41 3.90 -7.34 -17.73
N ALA A 42 2.74 -7.84 -17.31
CA ALA A 42 2.21 -9.14 -17.75
C ALA A 42 1.63 -9.03 -19.17
N ASP A 43 0.94 -7.92 -19.46
CA ASP A 43 0.31 -7.70 -20.77
C ASP A 43 1.32 -7.63 -21.92
N VAL A 44 2.48 -6.99 -21.68
CA VAL A 44 3.54 -6.84 -22.68
C VAL A 44 4.52 -8.03 -22.71
N CYS A 45 4.37 -8.99 -21.79
CA CYS A 45 5.29 -10.12 -21.70
C CYS A 45 5.04 -11.12 -22.85
N PRO A 46 6.02 -11.36 -23.74
CA PRO A 46 5.82 -12.27 -24.88
C PRO A 46 5.60 -13.72 -24.44
N VAL A 47 6.09 -14.10 -23.27
CA VAL A 47 5.94 -15.45 -22.69
C VAL A 47 4.86 -15.49 -21.59
N ARG A 48 4.11 -14.42 -21.41
CA ARG A 48 2.97 -14.31 -20.50
C ARG A 48 3.28 -14.74 -19.06
N ILE A 49 4.40 -14.28 -18.52
CA ILE A 49 4.74 -14.49 -17.11
C ILE A 49 3.73 -13.71 -16.24
N PRO A 50 3.07 -14.35 -15.27
CA PRO A 50 2.12 -13.67 -14.38
C PRO A 50 2.86 -12.85 -13.30
N ILE A 51 3.56 -11.80 -13.73
CA ILE A 51 4.45 -10.98 -12.91
C ILE A 51 3.73 -10.40 -11.67
N PRO A 52 2.52 -9.82 -11.79
CA PRO A 52 1.82 -9.29 -10.62
C PRO A 52 1.50 -10.36 -9.56
N GLU A 53 1.12 -11.56 -9.99
CA GLU A 53 0.82 -12.68 -9.09
C GLU A 53 2.07 -13.15 -8.34
N LEU A 54 3.20 -13.25 -9.05
CA LEU A 54 4.49 -13.59 -8.43
C LEU A 54 4.97 -12.53 -7.43
N LEU A 55 4.72 -11.25 -7.71
CA LEU A 55 5.02 -10.18 -6.77
C LEU A 55 4.16 -10.26 -5.50
N VAL A 56 2.87 -10.56 -5.64
CA VAL A 56 1.98 -10.80 -4.50
C VAL A 56 2.45 -12.01 -3.70
N HIS A 57 2.82 -13.10 -4.37
CA HIS A 57 3.37 -14.28 -3.70
C HIS A 57 4.63 -13.96 -2.86
N TRP A 58 5.56 -13.14 -3.39
CA TRP A 58 6.73 -12.73 -2.62
C TRP A 58 6.37 -11.85 -1.41
N ARG A 59 5.33 -11.00 -1.54
CA ARG A 59 4.81 -10.21 -0.39
C ARG A 59 4.20 -11.10 0.69
N GLU A 60 3.45 -12.13 0.30
CA GLU A 60 2.91 -13.14 1.22
C GLU A 60 4.02 -13.86 1.97
N ARG A 61 5.02 -14.36 1.24
CA ARG A 61 6.21 -15.00 1.82
C ARG A 61 6.95 -14.10 2.80
N ALA A 62 7.02 -12.81 2.51
CA ALA A 62 7.64 -11.83 3.40
C ALA A 62 6.86 -11.66 4.71
N VAL A 63 5.54 -11.66 4.65
CA VAL A 63 4.68 -11.60 5.83
C VAL A 63 4.79 -12.89 6.65
N GLU A 64 4.78 -14.06 6.00
CA GLU A 64 4.95 -15.37 6.64
C GLU A 64 6.32 -15.48 7.34
N ALA A 65 7.36 -14.95 6.73
CA ALA A 65 8.71 -14.90 7.30
C ALA A 65 8.88 -13.86 8.42
N GLY A 66 7.83 -13.10 8.75
CA GLY A 66 7.86 -12.09 9.81
C GLY A 66 8.70 -10.86 9.48
N LEU A 67 8.97 -10.60 8.19
CA LEU A 67 9.76 -9.45 7.74
C LEU A 67 8.95 -8.14 7.70
N ALA A 68 7.61 -8.23 7.75
CA ALA A 68 6.76 -7.06 7.81
C ALA A 68 6.78 -6.42 9.21
N PRO A 69 6.78 -5.07 9.33
CA PRO A 69 6.71 -4.40 10.61
C PRO A 69 5.45 -4.79 11.40
N LEU A 70 5.61 -5.17 12.66
CA LEU A 70 4.47 -5.56 13.52
C LEU A 70 3.40 -4.47 13.61
N ALA A 71 3.83 -3.20 13.65
CA ALA A 71 2.91 -2.06 13.71
C ALA A 71 2.02 -1.98 12.46
N GLU A 72 2.55 -2.26 11.27
CA GLU A 72 1.79 -2.31 10.02
C GLU A 72 0.76 -3.45 10.05
N GLY A 73 1.17 -4.64 10.46
CA GLY A 73 0.28 -5.79 10.59
C GLY A 73 -0.88 -5.53 11.57
N LEU A 74 -0.61 -4.87 12.70
CA LEU A 74 -1.63 -4.49 13.68
C LEU A 74 -2.57 -3.42 13.13
N ALA A 75 -2.03 -2.41 12.44
CA ALA A 75 -2.83 -1.33 11.83
C ALA A 75 -3.77 -1.88 10.76
N LEU A 76 -3.27 -2.77 9.88
CA LEU A 76 -4.09 -3.41 8.84
C LEU A 76 -5.18 -4.30 9.43
N ARG A 77 -4.88 -5.08 10.48
CA ARG A 77 -5.89 -5.90 11.18
C ARG A 77 -6.95 -5.05 11.87
N ALA A 78 -6.56 -3.96 12.51
CA ALA A 78 -7.49 -3.01 13.12
C ALA A 78 -8.40 -2.36 12.07
N PHE A 79 -7.81 -1.93 10.94
CA PHE A 79 -8.55 -1.39 9.82
C PHE A 79 -9.53 -2.41 9.23
N ALA A 80 -9.09 -3.65 8.99
CA ALA A 80 -9.95 -4.70 8.45
C ALA A 80 -11.17 -4.95 9.37
N ARG A 81 -10.94 -5.06 10.68
CA ARG A 81 -12.04 -5.23 11.65
C ARG A 81 -12.99 -4.04 11.73
N ALA A 82 -12.45 -2.83 11.59
CA ALA A 82 -13.30 -1.63 11.53
C ALA A 82 -14.11 -1.58 10.23
N ALA A 83 -13.50 -1.98 9.10
CA ALA A 83 -14.17 -2.02 7.80
C ALA A 83 -15.27 -3.08 7.71
N GLU A 84 -15.13 -4.23 8.38
CA GLU A 84 -16.15 -5.27 8.47
C GLU A 84 -17.42 -4.79 9.20
N ARG A 85 -17.28 -3.82 10.11
CA ARG A 85 -18.39 -3.29 10.91
C ARG A 85 -18.76 -1.89 10.44
N ARG A 86 -19.85 -1.78 9.70
CA ARG A 86 -20.33 -0.51 9.15
C ARG A 86 -20.37 0.63 10.18
N ALA A 87 -20.90 0.37 11.38
CA ALA A 87 -21.00 1.39 12.42
C ALA A 87 -19.61 1.92 12.86
N LEU A 88 -18.61 1.03 12.98
CA LEU A 88 -17.24 1.42 13.31
C LEU A 88 -16.58 2.19 12.17
N PHE A 89 -16.81 1.76 10.94
CA PHE A 89 -16.28 2.43 9.76
C PHE A 89 -16.86 3.85 9.62
N ASP A 90 -18.17 4.01 9.78
CA ASP A 90 -18.86 5.30 9.74
C ASP A 90 -18.40 6.21 10.87
N LEU A 91 -18.22 5.67 12.09
CA LEU A 91 -17.70 6.40 13.25
C LEU A 91 -16.25 6.87 13.03
N ALA A 92 -15.38 5.96 12.59
CA ALA A 92 -13.99 6.28 12.26
C ALA A 92 -13.92 7.36 11.18
N GLY A 93 -14.71 7.24 10.12
CA GLY A 93 -14.83 8.25 9.08
C GLY A 93 -15.34 9.60 9.59
N ALA A 94 -16.28 9.60 10.54
CA ALA A 94 -16.78 10.84 11.15
C ALA A 94 -15.72 11.54 12.00
N ILE A 95 -14.96 10.77 12.77
CA ILE A 95 -13.82 11.28 13.56
C ILE A 95 -12.75 11.84 12.63
N LEU A 96 -12.39 11.10 11.60
CA LEU A 96 -11.38 11.50 10.63
C LEU A 96 -11.77 12.79 9.89
N ARG A 97 -13.02 12.97 9.50
CA ARG A 97 -13.51 14.20 8.86
C ARG A 97 -13.43 15.43 9.77
N ARG A 98 -13.55 15.25 11.09
CA ARG A 98 -13.45 16.34 12.08
C ARG A 98 -12.03 16.60 12.57
N ALA A 99 -11.11 15.67 12.30
CA ALA A 99 -9.72 15.82 12.73
C ALA A 99 -9.03 16.96 11.95
N PRO A 100 -8.23 17.79 12.61
CA PRO A 100 -7.46 18.84 11.93
C PRO A 100 -6.25 18.22 11.20
N TRP A 101 -6.50 17.61 10.04
CA TRP A 101 -5.55 16.85 9.24
C TRP A 101 -4.22 17.55 8.97
N ARG A 102 -4.26 18.88 8.74
CA ARG A 102 -3.04 19.66 8.50
C ARG A 102 -2.09 19.68 9.69
N ARG A 103 -2.62 19.57 10.92
CA ARG A 103 -1.82 19.56 12.15
C ARG A 103 -1.50 18.15 12.61
N THR A 104 -2.47 17.26 12.57
CA THR A 104 -2.36 15.89 13.11
C THR A 104 -1.57 14.98 12.19
N GLY A 105 -1.69 15.17 10.86
CA GLY A 105 -0.98 14.34 9.88
C GLY A 105 0.54 14.49 9.94
N ARG A 106 1.03 15.70 10.26
CA ARG A 106 2.48 15.94 10.44
C ARG A 106 3.05 15.31 11.71
N ALA A 107 2.21 15.08 12.72
CA ALA A 107 2.62 14.45 13.97
C ALA A 107 2.64 12.92 13.92
N LEU A 108 2.01 12.32 12.90
CA LEU A 108 1.99 10.87 12.73
C LEU A 108 3.23 10.41 11.95
N PRO A 109 4.08 9.53 12.51
CA PRO A 109 5.36 9.16 11.89
C PRO A 109 5.20 8.51 10.51
N VAL A 110 4.08 7.83 10.24
CA VAL A 110 3.78 7.19 8.96
C VAL A 110 3.32 8.21 7.90
N LEU A 111 2.54 9.22 8.30
CA LEU A 111 2.01 10.24 7.40
C LEU A 111 2.95 11.45 7.27
N GLY A 112 3.80 11.69 8.27
CA GLY A 112 4.72 12.83 8.30
C GLY A 112 5.63 12.90 7.08
N GLY A 113 6.23 11.78 6.69
CA GLY A 113 7.07 11.70 5.49
C GLY A 113 6.31 11.94 4.19
N TRP A 114 5.07 11.46 4.09
CA TRP A 114 4.25 11.62 2.89
C TRP A 114 3.74 13.06 2.72
N ILE A 115 3.42 13.75 3.82
CA ILE A 115 2.88 15.13 3.83
C ILE A 115 3.98 16.19 3.65
N GLN A 116 5.27 15.84 3.81
CA GLN A 116 6.37 16.79 3.62
C GLN A 116 6.45 17.31 2.20
N GLU A 117 6.19 16.46 1.21
CA GLU A 117 6.31 16.79 -0.22
C GLU A 117 4.94 16.85 -0.93
N ARG A 118 3.84 16.57 -0.23
CA ARG A 118 2.50 16.51 -0.80
C ARG A 118 1.49 17.19 0.11
N GLU A 119 0.51 17.83 -0.49
CA GLU A 119 -0.65 18.32 0.26
C GLU A 119 -1.58 17.15 0.60
N ALA A 120 -1.97 17.04 1.87
CA ALA A 120 -2.99 16.09 2.26
C ALA A 120 -4.34 16.51 1.67
N PRO A 121 -5.07 15.60 1.00
CA PRO A 121 -6.39 15.92 0.50
C PRO A 121 -7.33 16.30 1.65
N GLU A 122 -8.13 17.32 1.45
CA GLU A 122 -9.16 17.69 2.43
C GLU A 122 -10.26 16.63 2.43
N PRO A 123 -10.63 16.08 3.60
CA PRO A 123 -11.71 15.12 3.67
C PRO A 123 -13.02 15.78 3.27
N SER A 124 -13.82 15.11 2.44
CA SER A 124 -15.15 15.59 2.10
C SER A 124 -15.99 15.79 3.37
N PRO A 125 -16.76 16.88 3.49
CA PRO A 125 -17.62 17.13 4.65
C PRO A 125 -18.72 16.07 4.81
N ARG A 126 -19.06 15.37 3.72
CA ARG A 126 -20.09 14.31 3.69
C ARG A 126 -19.47 12.98 3.32
N SER A 127 -19.96 11.90 3.94
CA SER A 127 -19.51 10.54 3.58
C SER A 127 -20.07 10.14 2.21
N PHE A 128 -19.32 9.30 1.48
CA PHE A 128 -19.82 8.72 0.22
C PHE A 128 -21.18 8.05 0.39
N HIS A 129 -21.40 7.31 1.47
CA HIS A 129 -22.70 6.67 1.77
C HIS A 129 -23.84 7.66 1.97
N ALA A 130 -23.57 8.84 2.53
CA ALA A 130 -24.59 9.87 2.66
C ALA A 130 -24.95 10.46 1.30
N MET A 131 -23.94 10.79 0.48
CA MET A 131 -24.13 11.28 -0.88
C MET A 131 -24.87 10.25 -1.76
N TRP A 132 -24.45 8.98 -1.68
CA TRP A 132 -25.08 7.89 -2.44
C TRP A 132 -26.58 7.73 -2.13
N ARG A 133 -26.97 7.83 -0.86
CA ARG A 133 -28.39 7.73 -0.45
C ARG A 133 -29.26 8.91 -0.90
N GLU A 134 -28.65 10.07 -1.08
CA GLU A 134 -29.35 11.27 -1.54
C GLU A 134 -29.43 11.37 -3.07
N GLY A 135 -28.85 10.40 -3.79
CA GLY A 135 -28.74 10.42 -5.25
C GLY A 135 -27.59 11.34 -5.67
N ILE A 136 -26.50 10.75 -6.14
CA ILE A 136 -25.45 11.51 -6.81
C ILE A 136 -25.99 11.76 -8.23
N GLU A 137 -26.47 12.97 -8.50
CA GLU A 137 -26.67 13.48 -9.86
C GLU A 137 -25.38 14.11 -10.37
#